data_0d3e99c3792ef2ba9b48143e2e95111e
#
_entry.id   0d3e99c3792ef2ba9b48143e2e95111e
#
_cell.length_a   1.000
_cell.length_b   1.000
_cell.length_c   1.000
_cell.angle_alpha   90.00
_cell.angle_beta   90.00
_cell.angle_gamma   90.00
#
_symmetry.space_group_name_H-M   'P 1'
#
loop_
_entity.id
_entity.type
_entity.pdbx_description
1 polymer ?
#
loop_
_entity_poly.entity_id
_entity_poly.type
_entity_poly.pdbx_seq_one_letter_code
_entity_poly.pdbx_strand_id
1 'polypeptide(L)'
;MSKNKLNLTLPPGSVQDLKVVESPLTTQTTEKNSLLGKPKDVDIEAARESLNDLDLEDIEKARINEFLKQKKLIGELHEEEIEKLGELGSGNGGVVFKVRHLKTHLIMARKLIHLEVKPAIKKQIMTELKVLHQCNFPHIVGFFGAFYNDGEISICMEYMDGGSLDLILKRAGRIPEAILSKITLAVLKGLSYLRDKHAIMHRDVKPSNILVNSSGEIKICDFGVSGQLIDSMANSFVGTRSYMSPERLQGTHYSVQSDIWSLGLSLIEMAIGMYPIPTPDEKIVEQIMKSEVNEDSMSQFEPKTMAIFELLDYIVNEPPPRLKHPAFSEEFRNFVDICLKKNPDDRADLKTLLLNMYFFREFCRTEFERIIFTQVGY
;
A
#
# COMPACT_ATOMS: atom_id res chain seq x y z
N MET A 1 25.36 -23.49 -37.70
CA MET A 1 24.66 -22.75 -38.77
C MET A 1 23.17 -22.89 -38.56
N SER A 2 22.48 -21.90 -38.18
CA SER A 2 21.19 -21.38 -38.65
C SER A 2 20.69 -20.34 -37.65
N LYS A 3 20.69 -19.09 -38.10
CA LYS A 3 20.15 -17.93 -37.38
C LYS A 3 18.67 -17.84 -37.71
N ASN A 4 17.78 -17.96 -36.72
CA ASN A 4 16.38 -17.57 -36.89
C ASN A 4 16.22 -16.13 -36.36
N LYS A 5 16.06 -15.19 -37.30
CA LYS A 5 15.59 -13.84 -37.06
C LYS A 5 14.05 -13.85 -37.04
N LEU A 6 13.45 -13.52 -35.93
CA LEU A 6 12.00 -13.17 -35.85
C LEU A 6 11.83 -11.72 -36.29
N ASN A 7 11.28 -11.53 -37.48
CA ASN A 7 10.79 -10.25 -37.99
C ASN A 7 9.38 -10.00 -37.44
N LEU A 8 9.22 -9.01 -36.57
CA LEU A 8 7.91 -8.44 -36.20
C LEU A 8 7.67 -7.20 -37.06
N THR A 9 6.83 -7.32 -38.08
CA THR A 9 6.32 -6.19 -38.87
C THR A 9 5.04 -5.68 -38.24
N LEU A 10 5.02 -4.39 -37.91
CA LEU A 10 3.82 -3.64 -37.50
C LEU A 10 3.03 -3.22 -38.76
N PRO A 11 1.69 -3.21 -38.71
CA PRO A 11 0.88 -2.75 -39.82
C PRO A 11 0.88 -1.21 -39.93
N PRO A 12 0.78 -0.64 -41.17
CA PRO A 12 0.79 0.81 -41.36
C PRO A 12 -0.59 1.42 -41.14
N GLY A 13 -0.66 2.47 -40.37
CA GLY A 13 -1.87 3.25 -40.11
C GLY A 13 -1.57 4.73 -39.90
N SER A 14 -1.74 5.51 -41.00
CA SER A 14 -2.09 6.93 -41.12
C SER A 14 -1.52 7.96 -40.13
N VAL A 15 -0.52 8.66 -40.61
CA VAL A 15 -0.10 10.01 -40.15
C VAL A 15 -1.05 11.02 -40.77
N GLN A 16 -1.75 11.82 -39.98
CA GLN A 16 -2.38 13.07 -40.44
C GLN A 16 -1.62 14.25 -39.86
N ASP A 17 -1.12 15.10 -40.79
CA ASP A 17 -0.42 16.36 -40.58
C ASP A 17 -1.28 17.35 -39.80
N LEU A 18 -0.77 17.87 -38.70
CA LEU A 18 -1.26 19.08 -38.04
C LEU A 18 -0.17 20.14 -38.07
N LYS A 19 -0.48 21.21 -38.83
CA LYS A 19 0.34 22.39 -39.06
C LYS A 19 0.69 23.10 -37.73
N VAL A 20 1.97 23.40 -37.59
CA VAL A 20 2.52 24.30 -36.56
C VAL A 20 2.17 25.75 -36.96
N VAL A 21 1.50 26.47 -36.07
CA VAL A 21 1.34 27.94 -36.13
C VAL A 21 2.22 28.51 -35.02
N GLU A 22 3.29 29.16 -35.40
CA GLU A 22 4.12 29.96 -34.50
C GLU A 22 3.43 31.32 -34.22
N SER A 23 3.42 31.72 -32.95
CA SER A 23 3.15 33.08 -32.51
C SER A 23 4.02 33.47 -31.31
N PRO A 24 4.34 34.77 -31.08
CA PRO A 24 5.65 35.19 -30.61
C PRO A 24 5.81 35.28 -29.09
N LEU A 25 7.08 35.27 -28.67
CA LEU A 25 7.58 35.45 -27.30
C LEU A 25 6.93 36.66 -26.61
N THR A 26 6.33 36.40 -25.46
CA THR A 26 6.04 37.41 -24.45
C THR A 26 6.71 37.00 -23.14
N THR A 27 7.40 37.93 -22.54
CA THR A 27 8.18 37.93 -21.31
C THR A 27 7.47 37.21 -20.17
N GLN A 28 8.08 36.18 -19.63
CA GLN A 28 7.55 35.43 -18.47
C GLN A 28 7.94 36.13 -17.17
N THR A 29 6.96 36.72 -16.52
CA THR A 29 6.92 36.89 -15.08
C THR A 29 6.76 35.52 -14.41
N THR A 30 7.60 35.23 -13.47
CA THR A 30 7.56 34.01 -12.64
C THR A 30 6.25 33.92 -11.87
N GLU A 31 5.24 33.28 -12.42
CA GLU A 31 4.06 32.87 -11.68
C GLU A 31 4.39 31.58 -10.91
N LYS A 32 4.45 31.70 -9.60
CA LYS A 32 4.39 30.57 -8.64
C LYS A 32 3.00 29.95 -8.75
N ASN A 33 2.84 28.93 -9.58
CA ASN A 33 1.56 28.26 -9.79
C ASN A 33 1.37 27.15 -8.76
N SER A 34 0.50 27.39 -7.78
CA SER A 34 -0.27 26.37 -7.11
C SER A 34 -1.16 25.67 -8.17
N LEU A 35 -0.80 24.44 -8.55
CA LEU A 35 -1.47 23.69 -9.62
C LEU A 35 -2.75 22.97 -9.18
N LEU A 36 -3.00 22.91 -7.89
CA LEU A 36 -4.30 22.63 -7.31
C LEU A 36 -5.03 23.96 -7.29
N GLY A 37 -6.03 24.17 -8.18
CA GLY A 37 -6.97 25.28 -8.01
C GLY A 37 -7.44 25.29 -6.56
N LYS A 38 -7.75 26.50 -6.01
CA LYS A 38 -8.20 26.68 -4.61
C LYS A 38 -8.91 25.43 -4.15
N PRO A 39 -8.45 24.73 -3.08
CA PRO A 39 -9.20 23.61 -2.55
C PRO A 39 -10.61 24.16 -2.35
N LYS A 40 -11.61 23.55 -2.97
CA LYS A 40 -12.98 23.70 -2.48
C LYS A 40 -12.87 23.39 -1.01
N ASP A 41 -13.27 24.32 -0.14
CA ASP A 41 -13.25 24.11 1.30
C ASP A 41 -13.57 22.65 1.58
N VAL A 42 -12.68 21.95 2.31
CA VAL A 42 -12.94 20.57 2.67
C VAL A 42 -14.25 20.63 3.40
N ASP A 43 -15.33 20.17 2.71
CA ASP A 43 -16.66 20.17 3.30
C ASP A 43 -16.66 19.10 4.37
N ILE A 44 -16.30 19.54 5.58
CA ILE A 44 -16.22 18.66 6.76
C ILE A 44 -17.60 18.12 7.11
N GLU A 45 -18.65 18.87 6.81
CA GLU A 45 -20.00 18.40 7.07
C GLU A 45 -20.38 17.27 6.12
N ALA A 46 -20.10 17.42 4.83
CA ALA A 46 -20.28 16.32 3.87
C ALA A 46 -19.37 15.11 4.18
N ALA A 47 -18.13 15.35 4.62
CA ALA A 47 -17.25 14.26 5.06
C ALA A 47 -17.76 13.58 6.33
N ARG A 48 -18.31 14.32 7.28
CA ARG A 48 -18.94 13.78 8.51
C ARG A 48 -20.22 13.02 8.21
N GLU A 49 -21.07 13.53 7.33
CA GLU A 49 -22.29 12.82 6.91
C GLU A 49 -21.92 11.49 6.25
N SER A 50 -20.93 11.48 5.36
CA SER A 50 -20.40 10.25 4.76
C SER A 50 -19.84 9.24 5.78
N LEU A 51 -19.33 9.71 6.93
CA LEU A 51 -18.87 8.85 8.02
C LEU A 51 -20.01 8.22 8.82
N ASN A 52 -21.17 8.89 8.92
CA ASN A 52 -22.32 8.34 9.62
C ASN A 52 -22.94 7.14 8.90
N ASP A 53 -22.73 7.04 7.58
CA ASP A 53 -23.15 5.90 6.76
C ASP A 53 -22.22 4.68 6.88
N LEU A 54 -21.11 4.83 7.60
CA LEU A 54 -20.15 3.75 7.83
C LEU A 54 -20.36 3.17 9.23
N ASP A 55 -20.33 1.84 9.31
CA ASP A 55 -20.37 1.12 10.59
C ASP A 55 -19.01 1.22 11.30
N LEU A 56 -18.78 2.38 11.95
CA LEU A 56 -17.56 2.73 12.66
C LEU A 56 -17.78 2.79 14.16
N GLU A 57 -16.79 2.34 14.92
CA GLU A 57 -16.76 2.50 16.37
C GLU A 57 -16.59 3.99 16.75
N ASP A 58 -17.08 4.41 17.92
CA ASP A 58 -17.00 5.82 18.35
C ASP A 58 -15.56 6.34 18.40
N ILE A 59 -14.60 5.50 18.78
CA ILE A 59 -13.19 5.86 18.79
C ILE A 59 -12.65 6.09 17.38
N GLU A 60 -13.07 5.30 16.40
CA GLU A 60 -12.71 5.45 15.00
C GLU A 60 -13.27 6.76 14.43
N LYS A 61 -14.53 7.07 14.75
CA LYS A 61 -15.17 8.36 14.39
C LYS A 61 -14.46 9.55 15.00
N ALA A 62 -14.07 9.47 16.28
CA ALA A 62 -13.35 10.54 16.97
C ALA A 62 -11.99 10.82 16.30
N ARG A 63 -11.24 9.77 15.96
CA ARG A 63 -9.92 9.89 15.30
C ARG A 63 -10.02 10.53 13.92
N ILE A 64 -11.00 10.12 13.09
CA ILE A 64 -11.20 10.75 11.78
C ILE A 64 -11.61 12.22 11.94
N ASN A 65 -12.51 12.53 12.87
CA ASN A 65 -12.90 13.91 13.12
C ASN A 65 -11.71 14.78 13.53
N GLU A 66 -10.78 14.25 14.33
CA GLU A 66 -9.55 14.96 14.69
C GLU A 66 -8.65 15.17 13.49
N PHE A 67 -8.45 14.14 12.66
CA PHE A 67 -7.71 14.25 11.41
C PHE A 67 -8.30 15.32 10.48
N LEU A 68 -9.63 15.35 10.30
CA LEU A 68 -10.31 16.34 9.46
C LEU A 68 -10.14 17.78 9.99
N LYS A 69 -10.14 17.97 11.32
CA LYS A 69 -9.83 19.27 11.93
C LYS A 69 -8.39 19.71 11.62
N GLN A 70 -7.42 18.82 11.78
CA GLN A 70 -6.01 19.09 11.47
C GLN A 70 -5.84 19.43 9.98
N LYS A 71 -6.48 18.67 9.10
CA LYS A 71 -6.48 18.90 7.65
C LYS A 71 -7.03 20.29 7.28
N LYS A 72 -8.12 20.70 7.95
CA LYS A 72 -8.67 22.07 7.78
C LYS A 72 -7.73 23.16 8.24
N LEU A 73 -7.05 22.96 9.39
CA LEU A 73 -6.08 23.92 9.93
C LEU A 73 -4.85 24.10 9.04
N ILE A 74 -4.40 23.05 8.38
CA ILE A 74 -3.27 23.09 7.44
C ILE A 74 -3.66 23.89 6.19
N GLY A 75 -4.84 23.64 5.63
CA GLY A 75 -5.27 24.27 4.40
C GLY A 75 -4.42 23.87 3.17
N GLU A 76 -4.02 24.86 2.36
CA GLU A 76 -3.16 24.65 1.20
C GLU A 76 -1.69 24.54 1.67
N LEU A 77 -0.99 23.52 1.18
CA LEU A 77 0.40 23.24 1.54
C LEU A 77 1.37 23.94 0.59
N HIS A 78 2.39 24.58 1.16
CA HIS A 78 3.46 25.25 0.44
C HIS A 78 4.83 24.75 0.93
N GLU A 79 5.82 24.70 0.04
CA GLU A 79 7.20 24.25 0.35
C GLU A 79 7.81 25.02 1.52
N GLU A 80 7.62 26.34 1.54
CA GLU A 80 8.19 27.24 2.54
C GLU A 80 7.62 27.03 3.96
N GLU A 81 6.51 26.31 4.09
CA GLU A 81 5.82 26.02 5.34
C GLU A 81 6.20 24.65 5.93
N ILE A 82 7.10 23.92 5.26
CA ILE A 82 7.47 22.55 5.62
C ILE A 82 8.94 22.48 6.03
N GLU A 83 9.17 22.09 7.28
CA GLU A 83 10.49 21.81 7.83
C GLU A 83 10.79 20.32 7.74
N LYS A 84 11.92 19.94 7.14
CA LYS A 84 12.40 18.56 7.10
C LYS A 84 13.05 18.17 8.42
N LEU A 85 12.57 17.12 9.07
CA LEU A 85 13.09 16.62 10.35
C LEU A 85 14.03 15.43 10.19
N GLY A 86 13.79 14.56 9.20
CA GLY A 86 14.60 13.36 8.95
C GLY A 86 14.05 12.50 7.83
N GLU A 87 14.83 11.55 7.37
CA GLU A 87 14.39 10.56 6.39
C GLU A 87 13.73 9.38 7.11
N LEU A 88 12.59 8.91 6.59
CA LEU A 88 11.86 7.75 7.09
C LEU A 88 12.17 6.50 6.25
N GLY A 89 12.48 6.68 4.98
CA GLY A 89 12.85 5.61 4.07
C GLY A 89 12.94 6.08 2.63
N SER A 90 13.62 5.28 1.82
CA SER A 90 13.77 5.49 0.39
C SER A 90 13.50 4.19 -0.36
N GLY A 91 12.91 4.31 -1.54
CA GLY A 91 12.60 3.16 -2.38
C GLY A 91 12.22 3.59 -3.79
N ASN A 92 11.76 2.63 -4.57
CA ASN A 92 11.40 2.86 -5.97
C ASN A 92 10.26 3.89 -6.14
N GLY A 93 9.44 4.10 -5.10
CA GLY A 93 8.35 5.07 -5.07
C GLY A 93 8.78 6.49 -4.68
N GLY A 94 10.08 6.75 -4.49
CA GLY A 94 10.61 8.03 -4.02
C GLY A 94 11.18 7.96 -2.61
N VAL A 95 11.47 9.12 -2.03
CA VAL A 95 12.00 9.25 -0.67
C VAL A 95 10.92 9.80 0.24
N VAL A 96 10.78 9.22 1.43
CA VAL A 96 9.81 9.64 2.44
C VAL A 96 10.54 10.32 3.59
N PHE A 97 10.10 11.52 3.95
CA PHE A 97 10.64 12.32 5.04
C PHE A 97 9.61 12.54 6.15
N LYS A 98 10.08 12.53 7.39
CA LYS A 98 9.38 13.13 8.51
C LYS A 98 9.51 14.64 8.41
N VAL A 99 8.38 15.34 8.42
CA VAL A 99 8.35 16.79 8.26
C VAL A 99 7.46 17.42 9.33
N ARG A 100 7.66 18.71 9.58
CA ARG A 100 6.81 19.54 10.45
C ARG A 100 6.20 20.67 9.64
N HIS A 101 4.90 20.85 9.74
CA HIS A 101 4.23 22.04 9.23
C HIS A 101 4.47 23.22 10.15
N LEU A 102 5.14 24.27 9.70
CA LEU A 102 5.65 25.36 10.54
C LEU A 102 4.55 26.15 11.27
N LYS A 103 3.40 26.35 10.63
CA LYS A 103 2.29 27.12 11.22
C LYS A 103 1.52 26.36 12.30
N THR A 104 1.28 25.06 12.07
CA THR A 104 0.45 24.25 12.98
C THR A 104 1.29 23.34 13.88
N HIS A 105 2.60 23.25 13.66
CA HIS A 105 3.54 22.31 14.30
C HIS A 105 3.18 20.83 14.13
N LEU A 106 2.24 20.52 13.23
CA LEU A 106 1.84 19.14 12.96
C LEU A 106 2.99 18.36 12.29
N ILE A 107 3.21 17.14 12.78
CA ILE A 107 4.17 16.20 12.19
C ILE A 107 3.47 15.40 11.10
N MET A 108 4.10 15.32 9.92
CA MET A 108 3.58 14.63 8.75
C MET A 108 4.67 13.76 8.13
N ALA A 109 4.26 12.80 7.30
CA ALA A 109 5.13 12.12 6.34
C ALA A 109 5.01 12.83 4.99
N ARG A 110 6.15 13.17 4.39
CA ARG A 110 6.23 13.77 3.04
C ARG A 110 6.95 12.83 2.11
N LYS A 111 6.25 12.34 1.10
CA LYS A 111 6.81 11.52 0.02
C LYS A 111 7.19 12.41 -1.15
N LEU A 112 8.46 12.36 -1.55
CA LEU A 112 8.97 13.06 -2.73
C LEU A 112 9.07 12.08 -3.89
N ILE A 113 8.44 12.42 -5.00
CA ILE A 113 8.49 11.64 -6.24
C ILE A 113 9.14 12.52 -7.30
N HIS A 114 10.36 12.17 -7.70
CA HIS A 114 11.03 12.85 -8.82
C HIS A 114 10.41 12.41 -10.13
N LEU A 115 9.92 13.34 -10.92
CA LEU A 115 9.16 13.03 -12.11
C LEU A 115 9.42 14.03 -13.24
N GLU A 116 10.31 13.65 -14.15
CA GLU A 116 10.53 14.36 -15.41
C GLU A 116 9.45 13.95 -16.42
N VAL A 117 8.27 14.55 -16.33
CA VAL A 117 7.14 14.24 -17.23
C VAL A 117 6.63 15.47 -17.96
N LYS A 118 6.00 15.21 -19.11
CA LYS A 118 5.33 16.24 -19.89
C LYS A 118 4.23 16.93 -19.06
N PRO A 119 3.96 18.23 -19.26
CA PRO A 119 2.96 18.99 -18.49
C PRO A 119 1.56 18.35 -18.46
N ALA A 120 1.16 17.67 -19.54
CA ALA A 120 -0.13 16.98 -19.62
C ALA A 120 -0.20 15.80 -18.61
N ILE A 121 0.85 14.99 -18.51
CA ILE A 121 0.94 13.86 -17.57
C ILE A 121 0.97 14.38 -16.13
N LYS A 122 1.73 15.44 -15.86
CA LYS A 122 1.74 16.12 -14.56
C LYS A 122 0.34 16.54 -14.13
N LYS A 123 -0.42 17.22 -15.01
CA LYS A 123 -1.80 17.64 -14.72
C LYS A 123 -2.70 16.44 -14.40
N GLN A 124 -2.53 15.33 -15.11
CA GLN A 124 -3.30 14.12 -14.88
C GLN A 124 -2.98 13.52 -13.52
N ILE A 125 -1.70 13.36 -13.16
CA ILE A 125 -1.26 12.86 -11.85
C ILE A 125 -1.84 13.72 -10.73
N MET A 126 -1.73 15.05 -10.84
CA MET A 126 -2.30 15.96 -9.84
C MET A 126 -3.83 15.87 -9.74
N THR A 127 -4.52 15.53 -10.83
CA THR A 127 -5.97 15.28 -10.80
C THR A 127 -6.32 13.98 -10.08
N GLU A 128 -5.54 12.94 -10.30
CA GLU A 128 -5.71 11.65 -9.61
C GLU A 128 -5.41 11.75 -8.11
N LEU A 129 -4.38 12.52 -7.72
CA LEU A 129 -4.09 12.80 -6.31
C LEU A 129 -5.24 13.53 -5.59
N LYS A 130 -6.11 14.26 -6.32
CA LYS A 130 -7.29 14.90 -5.72
C LYS A 130 -8.28 13.90 -5.12
N VAL A 131 -8.37 12.69 -5.65
CA VAL A 131 -9.25 11.66 -5.11
C VAL A 131 -8.82 11.26 -3.71
N LEU A 132 -7.51 11.30 -3.41
CA LEU A 132 -6.98 11.00 -2.07
C LEU A 132 -7.54 11.95 -0.98
N HIS A 133 -7.91 13.18 -1.34
CA HIS A 133 -8.54 14.11 -0.41
C HIS A 133 -9.89 13.63 0.12
N GLN A 134 -10.56 12.78 -0.64
CA GLN A 134 -11.88 12.24 -0.28
C GLN A 134 -11.77 10.92 0.50
N CYS A 135 -10.60 10.27 0.47
CA CYS A 135 -10.36 9.02 1.17
C CYS A 135 -10.06 9.31 2.66
N ASN A 136 -11.10 9.39 3.47
CA ASN A 136 -10.98 9.61 4.91
C ASN A 136 -11.62 8.42 5.63
N PHE A 137 -10.78 7.47 6.09
CA PHE A 137 -11.25 6.24 6.71
C PHE A 137 -10.23 5.75 7.76
N PRO A 138 -10.65 5.08 8.86
CA PRO A 138 -9.75 4.68 9.96
C PRO A 138 -8.56 3.82 9.50
N HIS A 139 -8.75 2.99 8.48
CA HIS A 139 -7.74 2.08 7.98
C HIS A 139 -7.08 2.54 6.66
N ILE A 140 -7.19 3.83 6.36
CA ILE A 140 -6.49 4.49 5.24
C ILE A 140 -5.60 5.58 5.82
N VAL A 141 -4.34 5.66 5.39
CA VAL A 141 -3.45 6.75 5.78
C VAL A 141 -4.01 8.09 5.29
N GLY A 142 -4.18 9.02 6.21
CA GLY A 142 -4.77 10.33 5.93
C GLY A 142 -3.91 11.15 4.97
N PHE A 143 -4.54 11.80 4.01
CA PHE A 143 -3.90 12.66 3.02
C PHE A 143 -4.16 14.12 3.33
N PHE A 144 -3.12 14.90 3.60
CA PHE A 144 -3.24 16.35 3.86
C PHE A 144 -3.24 17.15 2.57
N GLY A 145 -2.39 16.82 1.61
CA GLY A 145 -2.31 17.53 0.34
C GLY A 145 -1.12 17.10 -0.50
N ALA A 146 -1.06 17.62 -1.70
CA ALA A 146 0.08 17.45 -2.59
C ALA A 146 0.35 18.73 -3.36
N PHE A 147 1.62 19.01 -3.64
CA PHE A 147 2.06 20.14 -4.46
C PHE A 147 3.26 19.72 -5.31
N TYR A 148 3.55 20.55 -6.30
CA TYR A 148 4.67 20.35 -7.20
C TYR A 148 5.65 21.49 -7.07
N ASN A 149 6.92 21.16 -6.89
CA ASN A 149 8.03 22.12 -6.86
C ASN A 149 9.27 21.51 -7.53
N ASP A 150 9.94 22.26 -8.38
CA ASP A 150 11.26 21.96 -8.98
C ASP A 150 11.45 20.55 -9.53
N GLY A 151 10.47 20.03 -10.28
CA GLY A 151 10.57 18.69 -10.88
C GLY A 151 10.09 17.56 -9.97
N GLU A 152 9.63 17.87 -8.74
CA GLU A 152 9.20 16.88 -7.75
C GLU A 152 7.74 17.06 -7.36
N ILE A 153 7.03 15.93 -7.19
CA ILE A 153 5.73 15.90 -6.56
C ILE A 153 5.92 15.59 -5.08
N SER A 154 5.43 16.49 -4.22
CA SER A 154 5.36 16.31 -2.78
C SER A 154 3.98 15.83 -2.39
N ILE A 155 3.90 14.70 -1.70
CA ILE A 155 2.67 14.15 -1.13
C ILE A 155 2.79 14.18 0.38
N CYS A 156 1.96 14.97 1.07
CA CYS A 156 1.95 15.07 2.52
C CYS A 156 0.82 14.24 3.11
N MET A 157 1.19 13.35 4.02
CA MET A 157 0.31 12.35 4.61
C MET A 157 0.44 12.32 6.13
N GLU A 158 -0.50 11.68 6.78
CA GLU A 158 -0.47 11.35 8.19
C GLU A 158 0.82 10.59 8.53
N TYR A 159 1.47 10.99 9.63
CA TYR A 159 2.67 10.34 10.11
C TYR A 159 2.33 9.16 11.01
N MET A 160 2.75 7.96 10.61
CA MET A 160 2.57 6.72 11.35
C MET A 160 3.88 6.38 12.06
N ASP A 161 3.96 6.65 13.35
CA ASP A 161 5.21 6.61 14.13
C ASP A 161 5.72 5.20 14.44
N GLY A 162 4.88 4.17 14.33
CA GLY A 162 5.28 2.77 14.43
C GLY A 162 5.93 2.23 13.14
N GLY A 163 5.82 2.96 12.02
CA GLY A 163 6.39 2.56 10.73
C GLY A 163 5.57 1.50 9.99
N SER A 164 6.22 0.83 9.05
CA SER A 164 5.61 -0.20 8.20
C SER A 164 5.80 -1.61 8.76
N LEU A 165 4.90 -2.53 8.37
CA LEU A 165 4.94 -3.91 8.88
C LEU A 165 6.18 -4.69 8.41
N ASP A 166 6.79 -4.35 7.28
CA ASP A 166 8.05 -4.96 6.86
C ASP A 166 9.22 -4.59 7.77
N LEU A 167 9.28 -3.35 8.28
CA LEU A 167 10.27 -2.91 9.27
C LEU A 167 10.04 -3.59 10.63
N ILE A 168 8.77 -3.74 11.03
CA ILE A 168 8.41 -4.46 12.24
C ILE A 168 8.77 -5.93 12.10
N LEU A 169 8.45 -6.55 10.96
CA LEU A 169 8.75 -7.94 10.68
C LEU A 169 10.26 -8.23 10.76
N LYS A 170 11.09 -7.36 10.20
CA LYS A 170 12.56 -7.48 10.30
C LYS A 170 13.04 -7.51 11.75
N ARG A 171 12.43 -6.73 12.64
CA ARG A 171 12.81 -6.67 14.06
C ARG A 171 12.22 -7.81 14.88
N ALA A 172 10.95 -8.14 14.63
CA ALA A 172 10.20 -9.16 15.39
C ALA A 172 10.42 -10.58 14.86
N GLY A 173 11.02 -10.72 13.67
CA GLY A 173 11.20 -12.01 12.99
C GLY A 173 9.90 -12.60 12.45
N ARG A 174 8.82 -12.61 13.22
CA ARG A 174 7.48 -13.04 12.78
C ARG A 174 6.39 -12.33 13.59
N ILE A 175 5.18 -12.32 13.05
CA ILE A 175 4.02 -11.68 13.70
C ILE A 175 3.04 -12.77 14.15
N PRO A 176 2.65 -12.79 15.44
CA PRO A 176 1.68 -13.77 15.98
C PRO A 176 0.31 -13.68 15.27
N GLU A 177 -0.37 -14.83 15.17
CA GLU A 177 -1.67 -14.94 14.49
C GLU A 177 -2.72 -13.98 15.07
N ALA A 178 -2.77 -13.79 16.38
CA ALA A 178 -3.69 -12.84 17.02
C ALA A 178 -3.50 -11.39 16.56
N ILE A 179 -2.27 -10.99 16.22
CA ILE A 179 -1.97 -9.67 15.66
C ILE A 179 -2.28 -9.68 14.17
N LEU A 180 -1.94 -10.74 13.44
CA LEU A 180 -2.26 -10.90 12.02
C LEU A 180 -3.76 -10.79 11.76
N SER A 181 -4.61 -11.31 12.66
CA SER A 181 -6.06 -11.18 12.52
C SER A 181 -6.54 -9.71 12.55
N LYS A 182 -5.95 -8.87 13.41
CA LYS A 182 -6.26 -7.44 13.47
C LYS A 182 -5.76 -6.68 12.23
N ILE A 183 -4.54 -7.02 11.79
CA ILE A 183 -3.98 -6.48 10.55
C ILE A 183 -4.88 -6.84 9.36
N THR A 184 -5.29 -8.10 9.27
CA THR A 184 -6.17 -8.60 8.21
C THR A 184 -7.50 -7.84 8.19
N LEU A 185 -8.14 -7.68 9.34
CA LEU A 185 -9.40 -6.95 9.45
C LEU A 185 -9.26 -5.48 9.00
N ALA A 186 -8.19 -4.80 9.44
CA ALA A 186 -7.90 -3.42 9.05
C ALA A 186 -7.69 -3.29 7.53
N VAL A 187 -6.90 -4.18 6.94
CA VAL A 187 -6.66 -4.19 5.48
C VAL A 187 -7.94 -4.48 4.71
N LEU A 188 -8.73 -5.48 5.10
CA LEU A 188 -9.99 -5.80 4.43
C LEU A 188 -11.00 -4.65 4.50
N LYS A 189 -11.14 -4.00 5.66
CA LYS A 189 -11.98 -2.81 5.83
C LYS A 189 -11.50 -1.67 4.93
N GLY A 190 -10.18 -1.42 4.87
CA GLY A 190 -9.57 -0.42 4.00
C GLY A 190 -9.83 -0.69 2.51
N LEU A 191 -9.61 -1.92 2.05
CA LEU A 191 -9.86 -2.34 0.66
C LEU A 191 -11.35 -2.25 0.29
N SER A 192 -12.25 -2.65 1.20
CA SER A 192 -13.70 -2.52 0.99
C SER A 192 -14.11 -1.06 0.84
N TYR A 193 -13.62 -0.18 1.72
CA TYR A 193 -13.87 1.25 1.63
C TYR A 193 -13.40 1.85 0.30
N LEU A 194 -12.17 1.55 -0.13
CA LEU A 194 -11.64 2.05 -1.41
C LEU A 194 -12.48 1.59 -2.59
N ARG A 195 -12.87 0.30 -2.63
CA ARG A 195 -13.71 -0.26 -3.68
C ARG A 195 -15.12 0.32 -3.68
N ASP A 196 -15.79 0.28 -2.52
CA ASP A 196 -17.24 0.52 -2.44
C ASP A 196 -17.59 2.01 -2.49
N LYS A 197 -16.73 2.88 -1.94
CA LYS A 197 -16.97 4.32 -1.90
C LYS A 197 -16.28 5.09 -3.04
N HIS A 198 -15.16 4.59 -3.54
CA HIS A 198 -14.34 5.32 -4.51
C HIS A 198 -14.06 4.56 -5.80
N ALA A 199 -14.47 3.29 -5.93
CA ALA A 199 -14.15 2.40 -7.05
C ALA A 199 -12.61 2.31 -7.32
N ILE A 200 -11.82 2.39 -6.24
CA ILE A 200 -10.35 2.31 -6.27
C ILE A 200 -9.91 0.92 -5.85
N MET A 201 -8.98 0.34 -6.61
CA MET A 201 -8.20 -0.84 -6.22
C MET A 201 -6.84 -0.41 -5.69
N HIS A 202 -6.31 -1.12 -4.70
CA HIS A 202 -5.04 -0.77 -4.07
C HIS A 202 -3.84 -1.01 -4.99
N ARG A 203 -3.78 -2.16 -5.61
CA ARG A 203 -2.76 -2.60 -6.61
C ARG A 203 -1.37 -2.90 -6.07
N ASP A 204 -1.09 -2.61 -4.81
CA ASP A 204 0.23 -2.83 -4.20
C ASP A 204 0.12 -3.20 -2.71
N VAL A 205 -0.75 -4.17 -2.37
CA VAL A 205 -0.88 -4.69 -1.01
C VAL A 205 0.35 -5.51 -0.67
N LYS A 206 1.08 -5.10 0.39
CA LYS A 206 2.28 -5.77 0.91
C LYS A 206 2.64 -5.20 2.28
N PRO A 207 3.49 -5.87 3.08
CA PRO A 207 3.83 -5.40 4.43
C PRO A 207 4.39 -3.98 4.50
N SER A 208 5.17 -3.54 3.50
CA SER A 208 5.73 -2.17 3.46
C SER A 208 4.68 -1.07 3.22
N ASN A 209 3.48 -1.43 2.75
CA ASN A 209 2.37 -0.50 2.51
C ASN A 209 1.26 -0.63 3.56
N ILE A 210 1.52 -1.30 4.67
CA ILE A 210 0.66 -1.37 5.85
C ILE A 210 1.42 -0.72 6.99
N LEU A 211 0.91 0.40 7.49
CA LEU A 211 1.55 1.22 8.50
C LEU A 211 0.81 1.09 9.84
N VAL A 212 1.57 1.24 10.92
CA VAL A 212 1.02 1.27 12.29
C VAL A 212 1.50 2.51 13.04
N ASN A 213 0.79 2.87 14.10
CA ASN A 213 1.22 3.92 14.99
C ASN A 213 1.18 3.47 16.46
N SER A 214 1.75 4.29 17.36
CA SER A 214 1.79 4.05 18.81
C SER A 214 0.41 3.98 19.48
N SER A 215 -0.64 4.50 18.82
CA SER A 215 -2.03 4.37 19.26
C SER A 215 -2.71 3.06 18.86
N GLY A 216 -1.97 2.13 18.23
CA GLY A 216 -2.48 0.84 17.78
C GLY A 216 -3.34 0.90 16.52
N GLU A 217 -3.30 2.01 15.77
CA GLU A 217 -3.98 2.11 14.47
C GLU A 217 -3.19 1.39 13.39
N ILE A 218 -3.92 0.71 12.50
CA ILE A 218 -3.38 -0.01 11.34
C ILE A 218 -4.02 0.58 10.10
N LYS A 219 -3.21 1.10 9.17
CA LYS A 219 -3.67 1.81 7.97
C LYS A 219 -2.89 1.36 6.74
N ILE A 220 -3.58 1.27 5.60
CA ILE A 220 -2.96 1.03 4.29
C ILE A 220 -2.61 2.34 3.62
N CYS A 221 -1.49 2.38 2.91
CA CYS A 221 -0.99 3.54 2.17
C CYS A 221 -0.60 3.17 0.74
N ASP A 222 -0.25 4.17 -0.06
CA ASP A 222 0.25 4.02 -1.43
C ASP A 222 -0.70 3.27 -2.38
N PHE A 223 -2.01 3.41 -2.18
CA PHE A 223 -3.04 2.77 -3.00
C PHE A 223 -3.34 3.58 -4.26
N GLY A 224 -3.64 2.88 -5.35
CA GLY A 224 -4.38 3.35 -6.53
C GLY A 224 -3.94 4.65 -7.19
N VAL A 225 -2.83 5.25 -6.78
CA VAL A 225 -2.31 6.46 -7.39
C VAL A 225 -1.75 6.10 -8.76
N SER A 226 -2.61 6.21 -9.71
CA SER A 226 -2.49 6.12 -11.18
C SER A 226 -1.65 4.98 -11.76
N GLY A 227 -2.27 4.22 -12.63
CA GLY A 227 -1.53 3.38 -13.59
C GLY A 227 -0.42 4.16 -14.29
N GLN A 228 -0.59 5.46 -14.58
CA GLN A 228 0.43 6.31 -15.22
C GLN A 228 1.57 6.72 -14.30
N LEU A 229 1.32 6.97 -13.01
CA LEU A 229 2.41 7.18 -12.04
C LEU A 229 3.21 5.89 -11.89
N ILE A 230 2.52 4.77 -11.83
CA ILE A 230 3.12 3.44 -11.84
C ILE A 230 3.87 3.17 -13.14
N ASP A 231 3.29 3.46 -14.30
CA ASP A 231 3.91 3.25 -15.62
C ASP A 231 5.10 4.19 -15.86
N SER A 232 5.05 5.43 -15.38
CA SER A 232 6.21 6.36 -15.46
C SER A 232 7.35 5.98 -14.52
N MET A 233 7.07 5.21 -13.46
CA MET A 233 8.05 4.61 -12.55
C MET A 233 8.44 3.18 -12.98
N ALA A 234 8.00 2.70 -14.13
CA ALA A 234 8.07 1.29 -14.57
C ALA A 234 9.48 0.68 -14.64
N ASN A 235 10.53 1.49 -14.64
CA ASN A 235 11.91 0.98 -14.59
C ASN A 235 12.35 0.47 -13.21
N SER A 236 11.52 0.63 -12.15
CA SER A 236 11.83 0.28 -10.76
C SER A 236 11.06 -0.93 -10.21
N PHE A 237 10.32 -1.65 -11.03
CA PHE A 237 9.27 -2.61 -10.61
C PHE A 237 9.73 -4.00 -10.14
N VAL A 238 11.03 -4.27 -10.02
CA VAL A 238 11.51 -5.65 -9.76
C VAL A 238 10.98 -6.18 -8.40
N GLY A 239 11.01 -5.38 -7.33
CA GLY A 239 10.59 -5.84 -5.98
C GLY A 239 9.07 -5.95 -5.77
N THR A 240 8.27 -5.14 -6.46
CA THR A 240 6.80 -5.10 -6.28
C THR A 240 6.08 -6.25 -6.99
N ARG A 241 6.68 -6.81 -8.05
CA ARG A 241 6.07 -7.90 -8.83
C ARG A 241 5.92 -9.20 -8.05
N SER A 242 6.67 -9.40 -6.99
CA SER A 242 6.61 -10.62 -6.16
C SER A 242 5.27 -10.84 -5.46
N TYR A 243 4.49 -9.80 -5.21
CA TYR A 243 3.14 -9.90 -4.62
C TYR A 243 2.01 -9.89 -5.65
N MET A 244 2.34 -9.75 -6.93
CA MET A 244 1.31 -9.74 -7.98
C MET A 244 0.63 -11.09 -8.11
N SER A 245 -0.67 -11.05 -8.37
CA SER A 245 -1.47 -12.25 -8.64
C SER A 245 -1.14 -12.87 -10.00
N PRO A 246 -1.38 -14.18 -10.19
CA PRO A 246 -1.12 -14.88 -11.45
C PRO A 246 -1.79 -14.20 -12.64
N GLU A 247 -3.07 -13.84 -12.53
CA GLU A 247 -3.83 -13.17 -13.57
C GLU A 247 -3.23 -11.83 -13.97
N ARG A 248 -2.69 -11.08 -13.01
CA ARG A 248 -2.02 -9.79 -13.28
C ARG A 248 -0.70 -9.99 -14.01
N LEU A 249 0.08 -11.02 -13.67
CA LEU A 249 1.33 -11.36 -14.34
C LEU A 249 1.09 -11.84 -15.79
N GLN A 250 -0.06 -12.47 -16.04
CA GLN A 250 -0.49 -12.89 -17.37
C GLN A 250 -1.11 -11.76 -18.20
N GLY A 251 -1.21 -10.54 -17.66
CA GLY A 251 -1.75 -9.37 -18.37
C GLY A 251 -3.27 -9.38 -18.53
N THR A 252 -3.99 -10.18 -17.74
CA THR A 252 -5.45 -10.20 -17.71
C THR A 252 -6.02 -9.11 -16.81
N HIS A 253 -7.35 -8.97 -16.75
CA HIS A 253 -8.00 -7.89 -16.03
C HIS A 253 -7.66 -7.88 -14.52
N TYR A 254 -7.18 -6.75 -14.05
CA TYR A 254 -6.98 -6.49 -12.64
C TYR A 254 -8.31 -6.23 -11.92
N SER A 255 -8.51 -6.89 -10.79
CA SER A 255 -9.68 -6.70 -9.94
C SER A 255 -9.27 -6.65 -8.46
N VAL A 256 -10.23 -6.40 -7.57
CA VAL A 256 -10.00 -6.47 -6.11
C VAL A 256 -9.53 -7.87 -5.67
N GLN A 257 -9.83 -8.90 -6.44
CA GLN A 257 -9.36 -10.26 -6.19
C GLN A 257 -7.83 -10.37 -6.27
N SER A 258 -7.18 -9.50 -7.07
CA SER A 258 -5.73 -9.41 -7.13
C SER A 258 -5.13 -8.83 -5.83
N ASP A 259 -5.81 -7.85 -5.18
CA ASP A 259 -5.39 -7.32 -3.87
C ASP A 259 -5.55 -8.39 -2.76
N ILE A 260 -6.56 -9.26 -2.85
CA ILE A 260 -6.77 -10.39 -1.94
C ILE A 260 -5.64 -11.41 -2.04
N TRP A 261 -5.17 -11.73 -3.26
CA TRP A 261 -3.99 -12.57 -3.44
C TRP A 261 -2.76 -11.97 -2.76
N SER A 262 -2.50 -10.69 -3.00
CA SER A 262 -1.37 -9.97 -2.40
C SER A 262 -1.45 -9.97 -0.86
N LEU A 263 -2.66 -9.83 -0.29
CA LEU A 263 -2.90 -9.96 1.15
C LEU A 263 -2.56 -11.38 1.64
N GLY A 264 -3.00 -12.42 0.93
CA GLY A 264 -2.69 -13.81 1.29
C GLY A 264 -1.19 -14.09 1.36
N LEU A 265 -0.41 -13.63 0.38
CA LEU A 265 1.06 -13.74 0.40
C LEU A 265 1.67 -12.96 1.57
N SER A 266 1.21 -11.74 1.81
CA SER A 266 1.66 -10.90 2.91
C SER A 266 1.40 -11.54 4.28
N LEU A 267 0.27 -12.22 4.43
CA LEU A 267 -0.07 -12.93 5.67
C LEU A 267 0.85 -14.10 5.93
N ILE A 268 1.17 -14.92 4.92
CA ILE A 268 2.14 -16.01 5.08
C ILE A 268 3.50 -15.42 5.45
N GLU A 269 3.99 -14.42 4.70
CA GLU A 269 5.28 -13.79 4.95
C GLU A 269 5.38 -13.29 6.40
N MET A 270 4.38 -12.56 6.88
CA MET A 270 4.37 -12.06 8.26
C MET A 270 4.24 -13.16 9.30
N ALA A 271 3.54 -14.27 8.99
CA ALA A 271 3.36 -15.40 9.89
C ALA A 271 4.62 -16.23 10.09
N ILE A 272 5.41 -16.42 9.01
CA ILE A 272 6.64 -17.23 9.06
C ILE A 272 7.93 -16.40 9.06
N GLY A 273 7.85 -15.07 8.88
CA GLY A 273 8.99 -14.18 8.91
C GLY A 273 9.79 -14.11 7.61
N MET A 274 9.36 -14.79 6.55
CA MET A 274 10.06 -14.81 5.28
C MET A 274 9.08 -14.84 4.09
N TYR A 275 9.52 -14.32 2.96
CA TYR A 275 8.73 -14.35 1.72
C TYR A 275 8.44 -15.81 1.29
N PRO A 276 7.17 -16.18 1.01
CA PRO A 276 6.76 -17.58 0.91
C PRO A 276 6.95 -18.23 -0.48
N ILE A 277 7.62 -17.57 -1.42
CA ILE A 277 7.88 -18.14 -2.75
C ILE A 277 9.38 -18.08 -3.06
N PRO A 278 10.01 -19.22 -3.43
CA PRO A 278 9.44 -20.57 -3.49
C PRO A 278 9.00 -21.06 -2.10
N THR A 279 8.03 -21.96 -2.07
CA THR A 279 7.50 -22.48 -0.79
C THR A 279 8.65 -23.01 0.08
N PRO A 280 8.83 -22.50 1.32
CA PRO A 280 9.90 -22.94 2.21
C PRO A 280 9.76 -24.41 2.57
N ASP A 281 10.91 -25.08 2.80
CA ASP A 281 10.94 -26.45 3.32
C ASP A 281 10.25 -26.51 4.71
N GLU A 282 9.45 -27.56 4.95
CA GLU A 282 8.75 -27.75 6.21
C GLU A 282 9.70 -27.77 7.42
N LYS A 283 10.93 -28.27 7.25
CA LYS A 283 11.96 -28.26 8.31
C LYS A 283 12.42 -26.84 8.65
N ILE A 284 12.52 -25.95 7.65
CA ILE A 284 12.86 -24.54 7.87
C ILE A 284 11.74 -23.87 8.67
N VAL A 285 10.49 -24.07 8.26
CA VAL A 285 9.33 -23.53 8.98
C VAL A 285 9.28 -24.06 10.42
N GLU A 286 9.51 -25.35 10.63
CA GLU A 286 9.57 -25.96 11.96
C GLU A 286 10.68 -25.34 12.83
N GLN A 287 11.85 -25.07 12.27
CA GLN A 287 12.95 -24.41 12.97
C GLN A 287 12.59 -22.96 13.35
N ILE A 288 12.00 -22.20 12.41
CA ILE A 288 11.52 -20.84 12.67
C ILE A 288 10.48 -20.83 13.80
N MET A 289 9.54 -21.79 13.80
CA MET A 289 8.51 -21.87 14.83
C MET A 289 9.02 -22.25 16.22
N LYS A 290 10.14 -23.00 16.28
CA LYS A 290 10.78 -23.40 17.55
C LYS A 290 11.77 -22.39 18.10
N SER A 291 12.33 -21.54 17.25
CA SER A 291 13.31 -20.53 17.68
C SER A 291 12.63 -19.38 18.42
N GLU A 292 13.26 -18.89 19.50
CA GLU A 292 12.99 -17.53 19.98
C GLU A 292 13.53 -16.57 18.91
N VAL A 293 12.61 -16.00 18.16
CA VAL A 293 12.92 -15.25 16.95
C VAL A 293 13.45 -13.88 17.34
N ASN A 294 14.70 -13.59 16.98
CA ASN A 294 15.30 -12.26 16.99
C ASN A 294 15.98 -12.02 15.61
N GLU A 295 16.37 -10.78 15.36
CA GLU A 295 16.97 -10.33 14.08
C GLU A 295 18.16 -11.20 13.65
N ASP A 296 18.98 -11.67 14.62
CA ASP A 296 20.15 -12.50 14.37
C ASP A 296 19.81 -13.94 13.96
N SER A 297 18.70 -14.49 14.45
CA SER A 297 18.28 -15.87 14.13
C SER A 297 17.65 -15.98 12.73
N MET A 298 16.98 -14.93 12.25
CA MET A 298 16.37 -14.92 10.92
C MET A 298 17.40 -14.82 9.79
N SER A 299 18.55 -14.18 10.01
CA SER A 299 19.63 -14.09 9.01
C SER A 299 20.20 -15.46 8.61
N GLN A 300 19.98 -16.50 9.43
CA GLN A 300 20.41 -17.86 9.14
C GLN A 300 19.47 -18.60 8.16
N PHE A 301 18.26 -18.06 7.95
CA PHE A 301 17.24 -18.64 7.07
C PHE A 301 17.12 -17.78 5.78
N GLU A 302 18.22 -17.72 4.99
CA GLU A 302 18.14 -17.03 3.71
C GLU A 302 17.13 -17.75 2.79
N PRO A 303 16.10 -17.01 2.29
CA PRO A 303 15.20 -17.58 1.31
C PRO A 303 16.01 -17.91 0.04
N LYS A 304 15.71 -19.05 -0.58
CA LYS A 304 16.30 -19.42 -1.86
C LYS A 304 16.01 -18.30 -2.88
N THR A 305 17.05 -17.54 -3.23
CA THR A 305 16.91 -16.43 -4.19
C THR A 305 16.63 -17.00 -5.59
N MET A 306 15.53 -16.59 -6.17
CA MET A 306 15.15 -16.86 -7.56
C MET A 306 15.43 -15.63 -8.42
N ALA A 307 15.82 -15.84 -9.67
CA ALA A 307 15.82 -14.76 -10.64
C ALA A 307 14.38 -14.24 -10.85
N ILE A 308 14.22 -12.94 -11.13
CA ILE A 308 12.90 -12.32 -11.20
C ILE A 308 11.96 -13.04 -12.18
N PHE A 309 12.44 -13.42 -13.36
CA PHE A 309 11.63 -14.13 -14.35
C PHE A 309 11.24 -15.53 -13.89
N GLU A 310 12.13 -16.23 -13.20
CA GLU A 310 11.86 -17.53 -12.58
C GLU A 310 10.80 -17.43 -11.50
N LEU A 311 10.86 -16.38 -10.65
CA LEU A 311 9.87 -16.09 -9.63
C LEU A 311 8.47 -15.82 -10.24
N LEU A 312 8.40 -15.01 -11.30
CA LEU A 312 7.14 -14.71 -11.97
C LEU A 312 6.53 -15.95 -12.63
N ASP A 313 7.36 -16.78 -13.27
CA ASP A 313 6.96 -18.06 -13.83
C ASP A 313 6.44 -19.01 -12.75
N TYR A 314 7.13 -19.09 -11.61
CA TYR A 314 6.71 -19.88 -10.44
C TYR A 314 5.32 -19.45 -9.93
N ILE A 315 5.10 -18.14 -9.75
CA ILE A 315 3.80 -17.61 -9.31
C ILE A 315 2.69 -18.02 -10.27
N VAL A 316 2.94 -18.03 -11.57
CA VAL A 316 1.94 -18.37 -12.59
C VAL A 316 1.71 -19.88 -12.67
N ASN A 317 2.74 -20.70 -12.64
CA ASN A 317 2.66 -22.11 -13.02
C ASN A 317 2.62 -23.07 -11.82
N GLU A 318 3.36 -22.76 -10.74
CA GLU A 318 3.47 -23.65 -9.57
C GLU A 318 2.29 -23.48 -8.58
N PRO A 319 1.98 -24.50 -7.75
CA PRO A 319 0.96 -24.36 -6.72
C PRO A 319 1.21 -23.20 -5.76
N PRO A 320 0.17 -22.51 -5.28
CA PRO A 320 0.33 -21.41 -4.33
C PRO A 320 0.91 -21.91 -2.99
N PRO A 321 1.66 -21.03 -2.28
CA PRO A 321 2.15 -21.38 -0.95
C PRO A 321 1.00 -21.58 0.04
N ARG A 322 1.23 -22.41 1.06
CA ARG A 322 0.25 -22.77 2.09
C ARG A 322 0.86 -22.75 3.47
N LEU A 323 0.08 -22.34 4.45
CA LEU A 323 0.41 -22.49 5.87
C LEU A 323 0.00 -23.90 6.33
N LYS A 324 0.98 -24.80 6.51
CA LYS A 324 0.70 -26.18 6.94
C LYS A 324 1.02 -26.43 8.42
N HIS A 325 1.86 -25.58 9.02
CA HIS A 325 2.38 -25.79 10.36
C HIS A 325 1.26 -25.73 11.41
N PRO A 326 1.21 -26.71 12.36
CA PRO A 326 0.14 -26.82 13.35
C PRO A 326 0.13 -25.71 14.42
N ALA A 327 1.16 -24.85 14.47
CA ALA A 327 1.16 -23.66 15.32
C ALA A 327 0.12 -22.62 14.89
N PHE A 328 -0.40 -22.72 13.66
CA PHE A 328 -1.48 -21.87 13.16
C PHE A 328 -2.82 -22.55 13.28
N SER A 329 -3.86 -21.81 13.64
CA SER A 329 -5.22 -22.32 13.71
C SER A 329 -5.69 -22.85 12.33
N GLU A 330 -6.64 -23.77 12.34
CA GLU A 330 -7.23 -24.28 11.10
C GLU A 330 -7.95 -23.17 10.35
N GLU A 331 -8.62 -22.29 11.08
CA GLU A 331 -9.33 -21.14 10.56
C GLU A 331 -8.38 -20.19 9.80
N PHE A 332 -7.22 -19.86 10.39
CA PHE A 332 -6.24 -19.00 9.74
C PHE A 332 -5.64 -19.65 8.49
N ARG A 333 -5.31 -20.93 8.56
CA ARG A 333 -4.82 -21.69 7.39
C ARG A 333 -5.84 -21.71 6.26
N ASN A 334 -7.12 -21.97 6.58
CA ASN A 334 -8.21 -21.96 5.61
C ASN A 334 -8.44 -20.55 5.03
N PHE A 335 -8.36 -19.51 5.88
CA PHE A 335 -8.46 -18.13 5.42
C PHE A 335 -7.39 -17.79 4.39
N VAL A 336 -6.15 -18.13 4.63
CA VAL A 336 -5.05 -17.91 3.68
C VAL A 336 -5.25 -18.73 2.40
N ASP A 337 -5.69 -19.97 2.51
CA ASP A 337 -5.96 -20.85 1.36
C ASP A 337 -7.04 -20.31 0.42
N ILE A 338 -8.09 -19.66 0.95
CA ILE A 338 -9.14 -19.04 0.11
C ILE A 338 -8.70 -17.71 -0.49
N CYS A 339 -7.71 -17.01 0.11
CA CYS A 339 -7.07 -15.83 -0.50
C CYS A 339 -6.13 -16.20 -1.66
N LEU A 340 -5.50 -17.36 -1.60
CA LEU A 340 -4.47 -17.80 -2.55
C LEU A 340 -4.97 -18.78 -3.62
N LYS A 341 -6.23 -18.71 -3.99
CA LYS A 341 -6.74 -19.45 -5.16
C LYS A 341 -6.15 -18.84 -6.43
N LYS A 342 -5.58 -19.69 -7.31
CA LYS A 342 -4.97 -19.26 -8.57
C LYS A 342 -5.98 -18.58 -9.50
N ASN A 343 -7.13 -19.21 -9.68
CA ASN A 343 -8.23 -18.63 -10.42
C ASN A 343 -8.91 -17.53 -9.56
N PRO A 344 -8.98 -16.27 -10.03
CA PRO A 344 -9.62 -15.19 -9.29
C PRO A 344 -11.11 -15.43 -9.01
N ASP A 345 -11.82 -16.20 -9.85
CA ASP A 345 -13.24 -16.52 -9.65
C ASP A 345 -13.47 -17.49 -8.49
N ASP A 346 -12.48 -18.34 -8.17
CA ASP A 346 -12.51 -19.27 -7.03
C ASP A 346 -12.02 -18.62 -5.74
N ARG A 347 -11.45 -17.41 -5.84
CA ARG A 347 -10.91 -16.65 -4.70
C ARG A 347 -12.05 -15.95 -3.97
N ALA A 348 -12.04 -16.03 -2.62
CA ALA A 348 -13.06 -15.38 -1.81
C ALA A 348 -13.13 -13.86 -2.08
N ASP A 349 -14.32 -13.30 -2.05
CA ASP A 349 -14.52 -11.86 -2.15
C ASP A 349 -14.35 -11.15 -0.79
N LEU A 350 -14.22 -9.82 -0.79
CA LEU A 350 -14.02 -9.02 0.43
C LEU A 350 -15.15 -9.23 1.45
N LYS A 351 -16.38 -9.39 1.01
CA LYS A 351 -17.54 -9.58 1.90
C LYS A 351 -17.44 -10.92 2.62
N THR A 352 -17.14 -11.98 1.88
CA THR A 352 -16.93 -13.33 2.43
C THR A 352 -15.76 -13.34 3.42
N LEU A 353 -14.65 -12.67 3.07
CA LEU A 353 -13.48 -12.59 3.96
C LEU A 353 -13.79 -11.80 5.23
N LEU A 354 -14.50 -10.67 5.15
CA LEU A 354 -14.94 -9.91 6.33
C LEU A 354 -15.85 -10.73 7.23
N LEU A 355 -16.79 -11.50 6.67
CA LEU A 355 -17.64 -12.40 7.45
C LEU A 355 -16.82 -13.47 8.17
N ASN A 356 -15.85 -14.08 7.50
CA ASN A 356 -14.94 -15.04 8.13
C ASN A 356 -14.17 -14.43 9.30
N MET A 357 -13.76 -13.14 9.20
CA MET A 357 -13.05 -12.45 10.28
C MET A 357 -13.92 -12.20 11.53
N TYR A 358 -15.24 -12.15 11.43
CA TYR A 358 -16.12 -12.06 12.61
C TYR A 358 -16.04 -13.34 13.49
N PHE A 359 -15.84 -14.51 12.89
CA PHE A 359 -15.62 -15.77 13.64
C PHE A 359 -14.24 -15.78 14.33
N PHE A 360 -13.22 -15.15 13.74
CA PHE A 360 -11.89 -14.99 14.37
C PHE A 360 -11.90 -14.03 15.57
N ARG A 361 -12.78 -13.04 15.63
CA ARG A 361 -12.82 -12.03 16.70
C ARG A 361 -13.04 -12.63 18.09
N GLU A 362 -13.83 -13.66 18.18
CA GLU A 362 -14.15 -14.30 19.46
C GLU A 362 -12.95 -15.07 20.03
N PHE A 363 -12.16 -15.68 19.18
CA PHE A 363 -10.95 -16.40 19.56
C PHE A 363 -9.80 -15.47 19.98
N CYS A 364 -9.63 -14.34 19.30
CA CYS A 364 -8.54 -13.40 19.56
C CYS A 364 -8.75 -12.48 20.77
N ARG A 365 -9.98 -12.35 21.29
CA ARG A 365 -10.29 -11.45 22.41
C ARG A 365 -9.65 -11.90 23.72
N THR A 366 -9.52 -13.19 23.92
CA THR A 366 -8.97 -13.79 25.14
C THR A 366 -7.44 -13.87 25.17
N GLU A 367 -6.77 -13.94 24.03
CA GLU A 367 -5.30 -14.03 23.99
C GLU A 367 -4.59 -12.68 23.90
N PHE A 368 -5.23 -11.68 23.34
CA PHE A 368 -4.61 -10.37 23.11
C PHE A 368 -4.32 -9.61 24.41
N GLU A 369 -5.20 -9.68 25.40
CA GLU A 369 -4.95 -9.11 26.72
C GLU A 369 -3.74 -9.75 27.41
N ARG A 370 -3.46 -11.02 27.09
CA ARG A 370 -2.34 -11.76 27.64
C ARG A 370 -0.99 -11.42 27.01
N ILE A 371 -0.95 -11.11 25.70
CA ILE A 371 0.29 -10.86 24.93
C ILE A 371 0.80 -9.43 25.11
N ILE A 372 -0.07 -8.43 25.17
CA ILE A 372 0.34 -7.03 25.36
C ILE A 372 0.98 -6.81 26.72
N PHE A 373 0.47 -7.47 27.79
CA PHE A 373 1.05 -7.35 29.14
C PHE A 373 2.36 -8.11 29.33
N THR A 374 2.72 -9.03 28.41
CA THR A 374 3.92 -9.87 28.60
C THR A 374 5.10 -9.50 27.69
N GLN A 375 4.89 -8.85 26.53
CA GLN A 375 5.94 -8.58 25.55
C GLN A 375 6.24 -7.08 25.30
N VAL A 376 5.38 -6.18 25.73
CA VAL A 376 5.66 -4.74 25.75
C VAL A 376 5.87 -4.35 27.20
N GLY A 377 7.02 -4.79 27.76
CA GLY A 377 7.45 -4.32 29.08
C GLY A 377 7.61 -2.80 29.07
N TYR A 378 6.68 -2.09 29.73
CA TYR A 378 6.88 -0.74 30.27
C TYR A 378 7.58 -0.86 31.59
#